data_22fc9ef8f07f78be8d261defcfd4ddb7
#
_entry.id   22fc9ef8f07f78be8d261defcfd4ddb7
#
_cell.length_a   1.000
_cell.length_b   1.000
_cell.length_c   1.000
_cell.angle_alpha   90.00
_cell.angle_beta   90.00
_cell.angle_gamma   90.00
#
_symmetry.space_group_name_H-M   'P 1'
#
loop_
_entity.id
_entity.type
_entity.pdbx_description
1 polymer ?
#
loop_
_entity_poly.entity_id
_entity_poly.type
_entity_poly.pdbx_seq_one_letter_code
_entity_poly.pdbx_strand_id
1 'polypeptide(L)'
;MSVPPSHPSVRPAVRRRRRLVVTGVLSAGLLLAACSSNSSSSTTTTGGSSSTTAKSADPYLAADLKAGAAQLTGAGSTFVQPVFTKAFYAYSALNSAVTVNYQAVGSGAGITAFQSGTVNFGASDVPMSAADIAKVPASYGGVLQVPDTLGGVTLSYNLPGVKTGLKLDGPTISGIFLGTIAKWNDPAIAKLNPGVSLPDQPITTVHRSDGSGTNYIFTDYLSTVSPAWASGPGKGKSVTWPAASVGSSGNSGVAASVKSTPYSIGYVELAYALQNNFTFAAVKNAAGVYVLPTLASVAADASHDPNVTSTNFSIVNQPGTASYPIAGYSWALIAMKQPNDTTSKSLIQVLDWMTHTGGGQDQAPSLGYVPLPANIQALARQTLLQATGPNGAVLLTK
;
A
#
# COMPACT_ATOMS: atom_id res chain seq x y z
N MET A 1 -43.39 -10.13 -43.92
CA MET A 1 -42.77 -11.46 -43.96
C MET A 1 -41.45 -11.33 -44.70
N SER A 2 -40.32 -11.25 -44.00
CA SER A 2 -38.98 -11.25 -44.57
C SER A 2 -38.06 -11.97 -43.58
N VAL A 3 -37.47 -13.04 -44.03
CA VAL A 3 -36.61 -13.98 -43.30
C VAL A 3 -35.18 -13.37 -43.30
N PRO A 4 -34.43 -13.35 -42.16
CA PRO A 4 -33.05 -12.96 -42.13
C PRO A 4 -32.11 -14.15 -42.50
N PRO A 5 -30.90 -13.89 -43.08
CA PRO A 5 -29.98 -14.92 -43.53
C PRO A 5 -29.15 -15.56 -42.39
N SER A 6 -28.89 -16.83 -42.54
CA SER A 6 -28.12 -17.71 -41.67
C SER A 6 -26.61 -17.43 -41.74
N HIS A 7 -25.93 -17.36 -40.58
CA HIS A 7 -24.48 -17.34 -40.45
C HIS A 7 -23.88 -18.77 -40.40
N PRO A 8 -22.71 -19.00 -41.05
CA PRO A 8 -22.03 -20.29 -40.98
C PRO A 8 -21.20 -20.44 -39.68
N SER A 9 -21.31 -21.62 -39.08
CA SER A 9 -20.58 -22.05 -37.89
C SER A 9 -19.12 -22.40 -38.22
N VAL A 10 -18.16 -21.77 -37.52
CA VAL A 10 -16.73 -22.13 -37.58
C VAL A 10 -16.41 -23.08 -36.45
N ARG A 11 -15.94 -24.29 -36.76
CA ARG A 11 -15.43 -25.30 -35.82
C ARG A 11 -13.99 -24.98 -35.41
N PRO A 12 -13.58 -25.12 -34.14
CA PRO A 12 -12.18 -24.93 -33.73
C PRO A 12 -11.33 -26.16 -34.07
N ALA A 13 -10.13 -25.91 -34.60
CA ALA A 13 -9.12 -26.89 -34.93
C ALA A 13 -8.37 -27.39 -33.68
N VAL A 14 -8.34 -28.72 -33.51
CA VAL A 14 -7.60 -29.42 -32.45
C VAL A 14 -6.10 -29.46 -32.81
N ARG A 15 -5.25 -28.75 -32.04
CA ARG A 15 -3.80 -28.87 -32.11
C ARG A 15 -3.27 -30.02 -31.26
N ARG A 16 -2.77 -31.07 -31.89
CA ARG A 16 -2.03 -32.19 -31.27
C ARG A 16 -0.69 -31.68 -30.70
N ARG A 17 -0.49 -31.88 -29.39
CA ARG A 17 0.80 -31.69 -28.70
C ARG A 17 1.69 -32.93 -28.98
N ARG A 18 2.86 -32.72 -29.59
CA ARG A 18 3.95 -33.70 -29.63
C ARG A 18 4.65 -33.72 -28.27
N ARG A 19 4.77 -34.90 -27.69
CA ARG A 19 5.61 -35.18 -26.52
C ARG A 19 7.05 -35.39 -27.01
N LEU A 20 8.00 -34.61 -26.45
CA LEU A 20 9.44 -34.91 -26.56
C LEU A 20 9.80 -35.79 -25.36
N VAL A 21 10.37 -36.94 -25.64
CA VAL A 21 11.02 -37.86 -24.70
C VAL A 21 12.48 -37.44 -24.65
N VAL A 22 12.99 -37.09 -23.46
CA VAL A 22 14.43 -36.90 -23.21
C VAL A 22 14.91 -38.05 -22.35
N THR A 23 15.80 -38.82 -22.91
CA THR A 23 16.46 -39.98 -22.31
C THR A 23 17.56 -39.51 -21.37
N GLY A 24 17.61 -40.03 -20.16
CA GLY A 24 18.64 -39.74 -19.16
C GLY A 24 19.91 -40.58 -19.42
N VAL A 25 21.03 -40.00 -19.08
CA VAL A 25 22.33 -40.70 -18.94
C VAL A 25 22.77 -40.64 -17.50
N LEU A 26 22.86 -41.80 -16.85
CA LEU A 26 23.52 -42.00 -15.57
C LEU A 26 25.04 -41.99 -15.77
N SER A 27 25.76 -41.30 -14.91
CA SER A 27 27.21 -41.52 -14.71
C SER A 27 27.49 -41.65 -13.23
N ALA A 28 27.92 -42.83 -12.86
CA ALA A 28 28.43 -43.17 -11.53
C ALA A 28 29.95 -42.86 -11.45
N GLY A 29 30.43 -42.40 -10.32
CA GLY A 29 31.85 -42.15 -10.09
C GLY A 29 32.22 -42.04 -8.63
N LEU A 30 32.66 -43.11 -8.09
CA LEU A 30 33.63 -43.52 -7.06
C LEU A 30 34.00 -42.59 -5.90
N LEU A 31 33.86 -43.20 -4.72
CA LEU A 31 34.45 -42.92 -3.42
C LEU A 31 35.99 -43.13 -3.41
N LEU A 32 36.73 -42.24 -2.76
CA LEU A 32 38.05 -42.52 -2.20
C LEU A 32 38.17 -41.88 -0.82
N ALA A 33 38.25 -42.74 0.20
CA ALA A 33 38.62 -42.39 1.56
C ALA A 33 40.15 -42.37 1.67
N ALA A 34 40.68 -41.36 2.38
CA ALA A 34 42.05 -41.41 2.89
C ALA A 34 42.06 -40.78 4.29
N CYS A 35 42.34 -41.62 5.29
CA CYS A 35 42.76 -41.22 6.63
C CYS A 35 44.24 -40.85 6.63
N SER A 36 44.64 -39.80 7.37
CA SER A 36 45.95 -39.74 8.03
C SER A 36 45.99 -38.64 9.09
N SER A 37 46.14 -39.06 10.31
CA SER A 37 46.90 -38.71 11.53
C SER A 37 47.48 -37.31 11.70
N ASN A 38 47.06 -36.71 12.78
CA ASN A 38 47.73 -36.14 13.97
C ASN A 38 49.04 -35.36 13.80
N SER A 39 49.01 -34.06 14.14
CA SER A 39 50.03 -33.44 15.03
C SER A 39 49.51 -32.08 15.58
N SER A 40 49.67 -31.97 16.89
CA SER A 40 49.31 -30.84 17.75
C SER A 40 50.17 -29.61 17.47
N SER A 41 49.58 -28.42 17.34
CA SER A 41 50.22 -27.16 17.73
C SER A 41 49.14 -26.17 18.18
N SER A 42 49.22 -25.79 19.43
CA SER A 42 48.42 -24.79 20.12
C SER A 42 48.68 -23.42 19.53
N THR A 43 47.63 -22.79 18.96
CA THR A 43 47.61 -21.35 18.74
C THR A 43 46.25 -20.82 19.22
N THR A 44 46.32 -20.02 20.27
CA THR A 44 45.21 -19.31 20.87
C THR A 44 44.68 -18.30 19.85
N THR A 45 43.55 -18.58 19.21
CA THR A 45 42.84 -17.62 18.41
C THR A 45 41.55 -17.30 19.15
N THR A 46 41.44 -16.06 19.61
CA THR A 46 40.23 -15.46 20.14
C THR A 46 39.11 -15.57 19.09
N GLY A 47 38.32 -16.62 19.18
CA GLY A 47 37.11 -16.79 18.39
C GLY A 47 36.04 -15.81 18.87
N GLY A 48 35.84 -14.74 18.12
CA GLY A 48 34.65 -13.93 18.24
C GLY A 48 33.44 -14.82 17.98
N SER A 49 32.72 -15.23 19.02
CA SER A 49 31.39 -15.79 18.93
C SER A 49 30.47 -14.69 18.36
N SER A 50 30.20 -14.76 17.06
CA SER A 50 29.01 -14.13 16.51
C SER A 50 27.81 -14.89 17.08
N SER A 51 27.36 -14.44 18.25
CA SER A 51 26.03 -14.77 18.75
C SER A 51 25.02 -14.19 17.76
N THR A 52 24.57 -15.00 16.81
CA THR A 52 23.26 -14.82 16.21
C THR A 52 22.27 -14.92 17.38
N THR A 53 21.98 -13.79 18.00
CA THR A 53 20.82 -13.67 18.87
C THR A 53 19.62 -14.06 18.01
N ALA A 54 19.13 -15.29 18.19
CA ALA A 54 17.84 -15.69 17.72
C ALA A 54 16.87 -14.65 18.30
N LYS A 55 16.30 -13.80 17.42
CA LYS A 55 15.31 -12.81 17.80
C LYS A 55 14.21 -13.59 18.52
N SER A 56 14.07 -13.40 19.83
CA SER A 56 13.02 -14.04 20.63
C SER A 56 11.71 -13.83 19.88
N ALA A 57 11.07 -14.92 19.47
CA ALA A 57 9.79 -14.81 18.79
C ALA A 57 8.85 -14.10 19.76
N ASP A 58 8.25 -13.00 19.30
CA ASP A 58 7.28 -12.26 20.10
C ASP A 58 6.16 -13.22 20.52
N PRO A 59 5.92 -13.44 21.83
CA PRO A 59 4.94 -14.43 22.28
C PRO A 59 3.52 -14.11 21.81
N TYR A 60 3.22 -12.86 21.52
CA TYR A 60 1.92 -12.45 20.98
C TYR A 60 1.71 -12.97 19.56
N LEU A 61 2.70 -12.84 18.69
CA LEU A 61 2.62 -13.35 17.32
C LEU A 61 2.43 -14.86 17.26
N ALA A 62 3.05 -15.60 18.20
CA ALA A 62 2.84 -17.04 18.32
C ALA A 62 1.40 -17.40 18.75
N ALA A 63 0.74 -16.54 19.53
CA ALA A 63 -0.67 -16.68 19.88
C ALA A 63 -1.60 -16.37 18.70
N ASP A 64 -1.27 -15.35 17.90
CA ASP A 64 -2.05 -14.95 16.72
C ASP A 64 -2.08 -16.03 15.65
N LEU A 65 -1.01 -16.78 15.48
CA LEU A 65 -0.94 -17.92 14.56
C LEU A 65 -1.79 -19.13 15.01
N LYS A 66 -2.35 -19.10 16.24
CA LYS A 66 -3.29 -20.12 16.74
C LYS A 66 -4.76 -19.73 16.55
N ALA A 67 -5.05 -18.77 15.70
CA ALA A 67 -6.41 -18.39 15.35
C ALA A 67 -7.21 -19.60 14.87
N GLY A 68 -8.46 -19.69 15.32
CA GLY A 68 -9.40 -20.74 14.90
C GLY A 68 -9.81 -20.60 13.43
N ALA A 69 -10.42 -21.65 12.89
CA ALA A 69 -10.86 -21.65 11.49
C ALA A 69 -11.80 -20.48 11.18
N ALA A 70 -11.46 -19.71 10.16
CA ALA A 70 -12.26 -18.58 9.72
C ALA A 70 -12.05 -18.26 8.23
N GLN A 71 -13.13 -17.84 7.58
CA GLN A 71 -13.10 -17.19 6.28
C GLN A 71 -13.42 -15.72 6.49
N LEU A 72 -12.41 -14.86 6.35
CA LEU A 72 -12.53 -13.44 6.59
C LEU A 72 -12.66 -12.70 5.26
N THR A 73 -13.54 -11.71 5.24
CA THR A 73 -13.72 -10.81 4.10
C THR A 73 -13.35 -9.38 4.50
N GLY A 74 -12.58 -8.72 3.65
CA GLY A 74 -12.27 -7.30 3.78
C GLY A 74 -12.51 -6.57 2.47
N ALA A 75 -12.80 -5.28 2.54
CA ALA A 75 -12.92 -4.45 1.34
C ALA A 75 -12.42 -3.03 1.60
N GLY A 76 -11.89 -2.38 0.57
CA GLY A 76 -11.55 -0.97 0.69
C GLY A 76 -10.33 -0.54 -0.11
N SER A 77 -9.43 0.14 0.55
CA SER A 77 -8.30 0.82 -0.07
C SER A 77 -7.51 -0.04 -1.05
N THR A 78 -7.25 0.51 -2.23
CA THR A 78 -6.32 -0.07 -3.20
C THR A 78 -4.86 0.25 -2.85
N PHE A 79 -4.62 1.22 -1.97
CA PHE A 79 -3.28 1.56 -1.47
C PHE A 79 -2.63 0.37 -0.75
N VAL A 80 -3.37 -0.34 0.10
CA VAL A 80 -2.88 -1.49 0.89
C VAL A 80 -2.90 -2.82 0.14
N GLN A 81 -3.55 -2.90 -1.02
CA GLN A 81 -3.78 -4.18 -1.71
C GLN A 81 -2.51 -5.01 -1.90
N PRO A 82 -1.37 -4.47 -2.38
CA PRO A 82 -0.16 -5.27 -2.56
C PRO A 82 0.35 -5.91 -1.26
N VAL A 83 0.40 -5.13 -0.16
CA VAL A 83 0.89 -5.63 1.12
C VAL A 83 -0.10 -6.59 1.78
N PHE A 84 -1.41 -6.32 1.73
CA PHE A 84 -2.42 -7.23 2.24
C PHE A 84 -2.41 -8.56 1.50
N THR A 85 -2.32 -8.54 0.17
CA THR A 85 -2.23 -9.77 -0.63
C THR A 85 -1.05 -10.63 -0.19
N LYS A 86 0.13 -10.04 -0.03
CA LYS A 86 1.33 -10.77 0.36
C LYS A 86 1.30 -11.23 1.81
N ALA A 87 0.87 -10.36 2.73
CA ALA A 87 0.83 -10.67 4.15
C ALA A 87 -0.23 -11.73 4.47
N PHE A 88 -1.44 -11.62 3.93
CA PHE A 88 -2.49 -12.62 4.16
C PHE A 88 -2.17 -13.97 3.52
N TYR A 89 -1.48 -13.98 2.37
CA TYR A 89 -0.93 -15.21 1.82
C TYR A 89 0.12 -15.83 2.75
N ALA A 90 1.05 -15.03 3.28
CA ALA A 90 2.04 -15.49 4.25
C ALA A 90 1.39 -16.01 5.55
N TYR A 91 0.35 -15.32 6.05
CA TYR A 91 -0.40 -15.77 7.21
C TYR A 91 -1.07 -17.12 6.96
N SER A 92 -1.73 -17.30 5.81
CA SER A 92 -2.40 -18.57 5.48
C SER A 92 -1.44 -19.74 5.30
N ALA A 93 -0.18 -19.48 4.93
CA ALA A 93 0.86 -20.51 4.90
C ALA A 93 1.30 -20.95 6.30
N LEU A 94 1.19 -20.07 7.30
CA LEU A 94 1.51 -20.34 8.71
C LEU A 94 0.31 -20.91 9.47
N ASN A 95 -0.91 -20.51 9.09
CA ASN A 95 -2.17 -20.99 9.64
C ASN A 95 -3.21 -21.17 8.53
N SER A 96 -3.25 -22.37 7.94
CA SER A 96 -4.16 -22.71 6.83
C SER A 96 -5.64 -22.79 7.21
N ALA A 97 -5.97 -22.75 8.50
CA ALA A 97 -7.36 -22.72 8.96
C ALA A 97 -8.02 -21.34 8.74
N VAL A 98 -7.22 -20.30 8.50
CA VAL A 98 -7.74 -18.94 8.28
C VAL A 98 -7.41 -18.48 6.86
N THR A 99 -8.43 -17.97 6.18
CA THR A 99 -8.29 -17.34 4.87
C THR A 99 -8.85 -15.90 4.92
N VAL A 100 -8.19 -14.98 4.24
CA VAL A 100 -8.66 -13.60 4.11
C VAL A 100 -8.85 -13.29 2.64
N ASN A 101 -10.07 -12.94 2.26
CA ASN A 101 -10.43 -12.45 0.93
C ASN A 101 -10.58 -10.94 0.99
N TYR A 102 -9.66 -10.20 0.38
CA TYR A 102 -9.67 -8.75 0.35
C TYR A 102 -10.03 -8.20 -1.03
N GLN A 103 -11.03 -7.33 -1.07
CA GLN A 103 -11.52 -6.66 -2.28
C GLN A 103 -11.05 -5.20 -2.32
N ALA A 104 -10.12 -4.89 -3.21
CA ALA A 104 -9.56 -3.55 -3.38
C ALA A 104 -10.47 -2.69 -4.27
N VAL A 105 -11.47 -2.08 -3.67
CA VAL A 105 -12.55 -1.31 -4.33
C VAL A 105 -12.48 0.21 -4.08
N GLY A 106 -11.46 0.68 -3.35
CA GLY A 106 -11.27 2.04 -2.90
C GLY A 106 -11.83 2.31 -1.50
N SER A 107 -11.21 3.28 -0.79
CA SER A 107 -11.52 3.60 0.61
C SER A 107 -12.99 3.96 0.83
N GLY A 108 -13.61 4.71 -0.08
CA GLY A 108 -15.02 5.08 0.02
C GLY A 108 -15.95 3.86 -0.02
N ALA A 109 -15.73 2.95 -0.97
CA ALA A 109 -16.51 1.72 -1.08
C ALA A 109 -16.23 0.77 0.11
N GLY A 110 -14.99 0.74 0.62
CA GLY A 110 -14.63 -0.01 1.82
C GLY A 110 -15.37 0.47 3.07
N ILE A 111 -15.46 1.78 3.28
CA ILE A 111 -16.26 2.38 4.36
C ILE A 111 -17.73 1.98 4.22
N THR A 112 -18.28 2.06 3.00
CA THR A 112 -19.68 1.67 2.73
C THR A 112 -19.93 0.19 2.99
N ALA A 113 -19.04 -0.69 2.55
CA ALA A 113 -19.14 -2.12 2.78
C ALA A 113 -19.08 -2.46 4.29
N PHE A 114 -18.21 -1.79 5.04
CA PHE A 114 -18.14 -1.92 6.50
C PHE A 114 -19.43 -1.42 7.18
N GLN A 115 -19.93 -0.25 6.80
CA GLN A 115 -21.19 0.30 7.33
C GLN A 115 -22.39 -0.62 7.06
N SER A 116 -22.40 -1.30 5.91
CA SER A 116 -23.47 -2.23 5.50
C SER A 116 -23.33 -3.63 6.12
N GLY A 117 -22.25 -3.92 6.86
CA GLY A 117 -21.98 -5.23 7.45
C GLY A 117 -21.72 -6.34 6.44
N THR A 118 -21.33 -6.00 5.20
CA THR A 118 -21.09 -7.00 4.13
C THR A 118 -19.67 -7.57 4.19
N VAL A 119 -18.78 -7.01 5.02
CA VAL A 119 -17.41 -7.46 5.23
C VAL A 119 -17.08 -7.52 6.72
N ASN A 120 -16.10 -8.35 7.10
CA ASN A 120 -15.62 -8.42 8.49
C ASN A 120 -14.80 -7.19 8.87
N PHE A 121 -14.09 -6.57 7.90
CA PHE A 121 -13.36 -5.32 8.11
C PHE A 121 -13.36 -4.46 6.84
N GLY A 122 -13.33 -3.15 7.02
CA GLY A 122 -13.05 -2.19 5.96
C GLY A 122 -11.58 -1.82 5.94
N ALA A 123 -11.10 -1.17 4.86
CA ALA A 123 -9.79 -0.51 4.85
C ALA A 123 -9.86 0.85 4.15
N SER A 124 -9.21 1.86 4.76
CA SER A 124 -9.24 3.24 4.26
C SER A 124 -7.93 3.97 4.60
N ASP A 125 -7.36 4.72 3.64
CA ASP A 125 -6.16 5.53 3.87
C ASP A 125 -6.49 6.89 4.50
N VAL A 126 -7.73 7.08 4.87
CA VAL A 126 -8.20 8.18 5.72
C VAL A 126 -9.19 7.61 6.73
N PRO A 127 -9.04 7.88 8.02
CA PRO A 127 -10.00 7.45 9.03
C PRO A 127 -11.42 7.91 8.72
N MET A 128 -12.40 7.17 9.21
CA MET A 128 -13.81 7.54 9.08
C MET A 128 -14.07 8.86 9.80
N SER A 129 -14.76 9.76 9.11
CA SER A 129 -15.26 11.00 9.72
C SER A 129 -16.36 10.71 10.74
N ALA A 130 -16.68 11.67 11.58
CA ALA A 130 -17.83 11.57 12.48
C ALA A 130 -19.14 11.26 11.73
N ALA A 131 -19.31 11.84 10.52
CA ALA A 131 -20.47 11.58 9.65
C ALA A 131 -20.47 10.16 9.07
N ASP A 132 -19.29 9.58 8.81
CA ASP A 132 -19.16 8.17 8.40
C ASP A 132 -19.47 7.23 9.58
N ILE A 133 -18.95 7.54 10.79
CA ILE A 133 -19.16 6.75 12.01
C ILE A 133 -20.64 6.75 12.41
N ALA A 134 -21.34 7.87 12.25
CA ALA A 134 -22.77 7.97 12.57
C ALA A 134 -23.67 7.03 11.73
N LYS A 135 -23.17 6.50 10.62
CA LYS A 135 -23.89 5.54 9.75
C LYS A 135 -23.60 4.07 10.07
N VAL A 136 -22.68 3.82 11.01
CA VAL A 136 -22.33 2.45 11.42
C VAL A 136 -23.46 1.87 12.29
N PRO A 137 -23.80 0.58 12.15
CA PRO A 137 -24.83 -0.05 12.97
C PRO A 137 -24.55 0.11 14.46
N ALA A 138 -25.58 0.49 15.22
CA ALA A 138 -25.47 0.66 16.67
C ALA A 138 -25.02 -0.64 17.38
N SER A 139 -25.32 -1.81 16.79
CA SER A 139 -24.87 -3.11 17.28
C SER A 139 -23.35 -3.29 17.31
N TYR A 140 -22.60 -2.48 16.53
CA TYR A 140 -21.13 -2.50 16.54
C TYR A 140 -20.52 -1.86 17.80
N GLY A 141 -21.31 -1.14 18.59
CA GLY A 141 -20.85 -0.47 19.82
C GLY A 141 -19.81 0.64 19.58
N GLY A 142 -19.49 0.93 18.32
CA GLY A 142 -18.49 1.87 17.88
C GLY A 142 -17.58 1.29 16.78
N VAL A 143 -16.63 2.09 16.35
CA VAL A 143 -15.64 1.72 15.32
C VAL A 143 -14.23 1.82 15.90
N LEU A 144 -13.46 0.77 15.74
CA LEU A 144 -12.02 0.79 15.96
C LEU A 144 -11.32 0.99 14.61
N GLN A 145 -10.40 1.94 14.57
CA GLN A 145 -9.63 2.29 13.40
C GLN A 145 -8.16 1.98 13.68
N VAL A 146 -7.68 0.89 13.11
CA VAL A 146 -6.39 0.27 13.40
C VAL A 146 -5.41 0.66 12.31
N PRO A 147 -4.31 1.39 12.59
CA PRO A 147 -3.31 1.68 11.56
C PRO A 147 -2.65 0.38 11.12
N ASP A 148 -2.61 0.15 9.81
CA ASP A 148 -2.15 -1.14 9.26
C ASP A 148 -0.97 -1.02 8.28
N THR A 149 -0.80 0.12 7.62
CA THR A 149 0.19 0.31 6.56
C THR A 149 0.67 1.75 6.52
N LEU A 150 1.95 1.95 6.18
CA LEU A 150 2.57 3.25 5.91
C LEU A 150 3.19 3.23 4.52
N GLY A 151 2.85 4.22 3.69
CA GLY A 151 3.38 4.31 2.33
C GLY A 151 3.43 5.74 1.78
N GLY A 152 4.10 5.89 0.65
CA GLY A 152 4.23 7.15 -0.08
C GLY A 152 3.37 7.18 -1.34
N VAL A 153 2.85 8.36 -1.67
CA VAL A 153 2.14 8.61 -2.93
C VAL A 153 3.10 9.23 -3.93
N THR A 154 3.39 8.55 -5.03
CA THR A 154 4.29 9.00 -6.08
C THR A 154 3.57 9.86 -7.09
N LEU A 155 4.26 10.83 -7.67
CA LEU A 155 3.86 11.50 -8.91
C LEU A 155 4.53 10.77 -10.08
N SER A 156 3.85 9.77 -10.60
CA SER A 156 4.33 8.93 -11.71
C SER A 156 3.97 9.55 -13.05
N TYR A 157 4.91 9.54 -13.99
CA TYR A 157 4.70 10.12 -15.31
C TYR A 157 5.18 9.20 -16.44
N ASN A 158 4.57 9.38 -17.61
CA ASN A 158 4.97 8.76 -18.86
C ASN A 158 5.50 9.84 -19.80
N LEU A 159 6.76 10.26 -19.57
CA LEU A 159 7.41 11.34 -20.32
C LEU A 159 8.66 10.79 -21.02
N PRO A 160 8.55 10.47 -22.33
CA PRO A 160 9.65 9.88 -23.09
C PRO A 160 10.93 10.71 -23.00
N GLY A 161 12.05 10.05 -22.70
CA GLY A 161 13.37 10.67 -22.59
C GLY A 161 13.67 11.33 -21.24
N VAL A 162 12.69 11.48 -20.34
CA VAL A 162 12.88 12.03 -19.01
C VAL A 162 12.91 10.92 -17.96
N LYS A 163 14.04 10.81 -17.25
CA LYS A 163 14.26 9.80 -16.21
C LYS A 163 13.55 10.18 -14.90
N THR A 164 13.46 9.21 -13.98
CA THR A 164 13.05 9.45 -12.58
C THR A 164 13.85 10.60 -11.97
N GLY A 165 13.15 11.45 -11.20
CA GLY A 165 13.77 12.58 -10.52
C GLY A 165 13.45 13.95 -11.13
N LEU A 166 12.49 14.05 -12.06
CA LEU A 166 11.94 15.33 -12.48
C LEU A 166 11.53 16.13 -11.22
N LYS A 167 12.11 17.30 -11.06
CA LYS A 167 11.88 18.16 -9.88
C LYS A 167 10.57 18.91 -10.02
N LEU A 168 9.68 18.73 -9.05
CA LEU A 168 8.41 19.45 -8.95
C LEU A 168 8.26 20.02 -7.54
N ASP A 169 7.73 21.22 -7.41
CA ASP A 169 7.35 21.82 -6.13
C ASP A 169 5.82 21.93 -6.01
N GLY A 170 5.33 22.22 -4.82
CA GLY A 170 3.89 22.29 -4.52
C GLY A 170 3.10 23.18 -5.48
N PRO A 171 3.51 24.44 -5.73
CA PRO A 171 2.84 25.31 -6.70
C PRO A 171 2.80 24.75 -8.11
N THR A 172 3.91 24.16 -8.59
CA THR A 172 3.98 23.56 -9.93
C THR A 172 3.06 22.33 -10.04
N ILE A 173 3.08 21.43 -9.04
CA ILE A 173 2.19 20.28 -8.99
C ILE A 173 0.73 20.73 -8.99
N SER A 174 0.40 21.68 -8.13
CA SER A 174 -0.96 22.26 -8.09
C SER A 174 -1.37 22.86 -9.43
N GLY A 175 -0.48 23.63 -10.08
CA GLY A 175 -0.74 24.22 -11.40
C GLY A 175 -1.01 23.18 -12.49
N ILE A 176 -0.26 22.07 -12.48
CA ILE A 176 -0.46 20.93 -13.40
C ILE A 176 -1.87 20.32 -13.19
N PHE A 177 -2.23 20.00 -11.94
CA PHE A 177 -3.51 19.34 -11.66
C PHE A 177 -4.72 20.28 -11.67
N LEU A 178 -4.52 21.61 -11.58
CA LEU A 178 -5.55 22.62 -11.86
C LEU A 178 -5.68 22.93 -13.37
N GLY A 179 -4.74 22.45 -14.20
CA GLY A 179 -4.71 22.73 -15.64
C GLY A 179 -4.18 24.12 -16.00
N THR A 180 -3.65 24.89 -15.06
CA THR A 180 -3.02 26.20 -15.33
C THR A 180 -1.61 26.06 -15.90
N ILE A 181 -0.92 24.96 -15.62
CA ILE A 181 0.31 24.51 -16.28
C ILE A 181 -0.09 23.35 -17.20
N ALA A 182 -0.24 23.65 -18.49
CA ALA A 182 -0.83 22.72 -19.46
C ALA A 182 0.19 21.98 -20.33
N LYS A 183 1.48 22.37 -20.33
CA LYS A 183 2.53 21.77 -21.17
C LYS A 183 3.75 21.40 -20.34
N TRP A 184 4.47 20.35 -20.78
CA TRP A 184 5.67 19.88 -20.11
C TRP A 184 6.82 20.89 -20.16
N ASN A 185 6.95 21.68 -21.24
CA ASN A 185 7.95 22.72 -21.39
C ASN A 185 7.57 24.08 -20.76
N ASP A 186 6.52 24.11 -19.93
CA ASP A 186 6.13 25.34 -19.21
C ASP A 186 7.32 25.91 -18.43
N PRO A 187 7.53 27.24 -18.46
CA PRO A 187 8.63 27.90 -17.74
C PRO A 187 8.71 27.56 -16.25
N ALA A 188 7.58 27.28 -15.58
CA ALA A 188 7.56 26.88 -14.18
C ALA A 188 8.22 25.50 -13.97
N ILE A 189 7.99 24.54 -14.88
CA ILE A 189 8.65 23.22 -14.82
C ILE A 189 10.12 23.34 -15.26
N ALA A 190 10.38 24.05 -16.36
CA ALA A 190 11.72 24.19 -16.93
C ALA A 190 12.70 24.85 -15.95
N LYS A 191 12.29 25.87 -15.21
CA LYS A 191 13.09 26.56 -14.19
C LYS A 191 13.55 25.62 -13.06
N LEU A 192 12.73 24.63 -12.69
CA LEU A 192 13.07 23.64 -11.66
C LEU A 192 14.04 22.57 -12.18
N ASN A 193 14.13 22.41 -13.52
CA ASN A 193 14.83 21.32 -14.17
C ASN A 193 15.84 21.81 -15.23
N PRO A 194 16.83 22.66 -14.85
CA PRO A 194 17.81 23.14 -15.82
C PRO A 194 18.57 21.98 -16.44
N GLY A 195 18.71 22.00 -17.76
CA GLY A 195 19.41 20.96 -18.54
C GLY A 195 18.55 19.73 -18.89
N VAL A 196 17.30 19.65 -18.44
CA VAL A 196 16.35 18.61 -18.88
C VAL A 196 15.62 19.10 -20.13
N SER A 197 15.68 18.32 -21.21
CA SER A 197 14.92 18.60 -22.43
C SER A 197 13.46 18.23 -22.23
N LEU A 198 12.63 19.22 -21.97
CA LEU A 198 11.19 19.06 -21.79
C LEU A 198 10.47 19.28 -23.13
N PRO A 199 9.59 18.36 -23.57
CA PRO A 199 8.92 18.46 -24.87
C PRO A 199 7.80 19.52 -24.84
N ASP A 200 7.56 20.16 -26.00
CA ASP A 200 6.38 21.01 -26.21
C ASP A 200 5.13 20.13 -26.45
N GLN A 201 4.70 19.45 -25.40
CA GLN A 201 3.56 18.54 -25.42
C GLN A 201 2.58 18.88 -24.28
N PRO A 202 1.27 18.72 -24.50
CA PRO A 202 0.29 18.89 -23.45
C PRO A 202 0.46 17.84 -22.35
N ILE A 203 0.17 18.25 -21.13
CA ILE A 203 0.14 17.34 -19.99
C ILE A 203 -1.25 16.72 -19.85
N THR A 204 -1.34 15.40 -19.88
CA THR A 204 -2.56 14.68 -19.49
C THR A 204 -2.49 14.31 -18.02
N THR A 205 -3.33 14.90 -17.19
CA THR A 205 -3.42 14.53 -15.78
C THR A 205 -4.34 13.34 -15.58
N VAL A 206 -3.92 12.37 -14.78
CA VAL A 206 -4.71 11.18 -14.42
C VAL A 206 -5.01 11.21 -12.93
N HIS A 207 -6.29 11.10 -12.57
CA HIS A 207 -6.76 11.16 -11.20
C HIS A 207 -7.64 9.97 -10.84
N ARG A 208 -7.95 9.80 -9.56
CA ARG A 208 -8.89 8.79 -9.07
C ARG A 208 -10.33 9.20 -9.33
N SER A 209 -11.10 8.31 -9.97
CA SER A 209 -12.54 8.49 -10.22
C SER A 209 -13.42 7.91 -9.12
N ASP A 210 -12.86 7.10 -8.23
CA ASP A 210 -13.52 6.47 -7.08
C ASP A 210 -13.24 7.24 -5.77
N GLY A 211 -13.99 6.95 -4.72
CA GLY A 211 -13.71 7.46 -3.38
C GLY A 211 -12.42 6.86 -2.80
N SER A 212 -11.33 7.62 -2.80
CA SER A 212 -9.96 7.13 -2.61
C SER A 212 -9.24 7.80 -1.45
N GLY A 213 -8.61 6.99 -0.58
CA GLY A 213 -7.68 7.51 0.42
C GLY A 213 -6.38 8.01 -0.18
N THR A 214 -5.84 7.36 -1.23
CA THR A 214 -4.69 7.88 -1.98
C THR A 214 -4.98 9.28 -2.54
N ASN A 215 -6.20 9.50 -3.05
CA ASN A 215 -6.66 10.83 -3.47
C ASN A 215 -6.65 11.81 -2.30
N TYR A 216 -7.13 11.38 -1.13
CA TYR A 216 -7.14 12.25 0.06
C TYR A 216 -5.73 12.68 0.45
N ILE A 217 -4.77 11.75 0.57
CA ILE A 217 -3.37 12.03 0.91
C ILE A 217 -2.78 13.05 -0.08
N PHE A 218 -2.99 12.83 -1.37
CA PHE A 218 -2.49 13.73 -2.41
C PHE A 218 -3.13 15.11 -2.35
N THR A 219 -4.45 15.19 -2.20
CA THR A 219 -5.17 16.48 -2.15
C THR A 219 -4.98 17.20 -0.81
N ASP A 220 -4.70 16.50 0.27
CA ASP A 220 -4.28 17.09 1.56
C ASP A 220 -2.91 17.76 1.43
N TYR A 221 -1.94 17.09 0.80
CA TYR A 221 -0.66 17.72 0.46
C TYR A 221 -0.86 18.97 -0.41
N LEU A 222 -1.64 18.90 -1.49
CA LEU A 222 -1.89 20.05 -2.36
C LEU A 222 -2.57 21.21 -1.63
N SER A 223 -3.51 20.91 -0.72
CA SER A 223 -4.16 21.93 0.11
C SER A 223 -3.21 22.57 1.10
N THR A 224 -2.19 21.84 1.56
CA THR A 224 -1.17 22.34 2.48
C THR A 224 -0.19 23.28 1.78
N VAL A 225 0.18 23.01 0.51
CA VAL A 225 1.25 23.73 -0.20
C VAL A 225 0.77 24.73 -1.23
N SER A 226 -0.55 24.79 -1.52
CA SER A 226 -1.14 25.67 -2.54
C SER A 226 -2.45 26.29 -2.06
N PRO A 227 -2.46 27.62 -1.78
CA PRO A 227 -3.71 28.33 -1.47
C PRO A 227 -4.76 28.24 -2.59
N ALA A 228 -4.33 28.22 -3.86
CA ALA A 228 -5.24 28.08 -5.01
C ALA A 228 -5.93 26.72 -5.02
N TRP A 229 -5.21 25.66 -4.63
CA TRP A 229 -5.82 24.32 -4.47
C TRP A 229 -6.77 24.28 -3.28
N ALA A 230 -6.33 24.79 -2.12
CA ALA A 230 -7.11 24.78 -0.89
C ALA A 230 -8.45 25.53 -1.00
N SER A 231 -8.48 26.65 -1.73
CA SER A 231 -9.71 27.45 -1.97
C SER A 231 -10.54 26.94 -3.14
N GLY A 232 -9.99 26.10 -4.01
CA GLY A 232 -10.64 25.49 -5.17
C GLY A 232 -11.10 24.06 -4.86
N PRO A 233 -10.44 23.02 -5.41
CA PRO A 233 -10.86 21.61 -5.20
C PRO A 233 -10.83 21.17 -3.75
N GLY A 234 -9.89 21.70 -2.94
CA GLY A 234 -9.70 21.31 -1.54
C GLY A 234 -9.17 19.86 -1.38
N LYS A 235 -9.36 19.30 -0.18
CA LYS A 235 -8.96 17.93 0.13
C LYS A 235 -10.17 17.01 0.34
N GLY A 236 -10.07 15.77 -0.11
CA GLY A 236 -11.16 14.81 0.04
C GLY A 236 -10.85 13.44 -0.57
N LYS A 237 -11.64 12.44 -0.19
CA LYS A 237 -11.67 11.12 -0.88
C LYS A 237 -12.10 11.27 -2.34
N SER A 238 -12.85 12.32 -2.64
CA SER A 238 -13.26 12.76 -3.98
C SER A 238 -13.28 14.29 -4.00
N VAL A 239 -12.78 14.89 -5.06
CA VAL A 239 -12.79 16.34 -5.30
C VAL A 239 -13.23 16.62 -6.74
N THR A 240 -13.56 17.87 -7.06
CA THR A 240 -13.87 18.26 -8.43
C THR A 240 -12.56 18.47 -9.21
N TRP A 241 -12.35 17.65 -10.22
CA TRP A 241 -11.19 17.73 -11.11
C TRP A 241 -11.51 18.57 -12.37
N PRO A 242 -10.51 19.20 -13.01
CA PRO A 242 -10.71 19.83 -14.30
C PRO A 242 -11.25 18.87 -15.34
N ALA A 243 -12.16 19.34 -16.22
CA ALA A 243 -12.84 18.50 -17.21
C ALA A 243 -11.91 17.79 -18.20
N ALA A 244 -10.72 18.34 -18.45
CA ALA A 244 -9.71 17.73 -19.34
C ALA A 244 -8.89 16.60 -18.68
N SER A 245 -9.06 16.35 -17.38
CA SER A 245 -8.34 15.30 -16.68
C SER A 245 -8.98 13.91 -16.86
N VAL A 246 -8.18 12.84 -16.79
CA VAL A 246 -8.64 11.46 -16.99
C VAL A 246 -8.90 10.80 -15.64
N GLY A 247 -10.15 10.40 -15.40
CA GLY A 247 -10.53 9.65 -14.20
C GLY A 247 -10.31 8.16 -14.35
N SER A 248 -9.65 7.53 -13.36
CA SER A 248 -9.37 6.07 -13.35
C SER A 248 -9.62 5.48 -11.98
N SER A 249 -10.22 4.28 -11.95
CA SER A 249 -10.58 3.62 -10.69
C SER A 249 -9.42 2.84 -10.08
N GLY A 250 -9.16 3.05 -8.80
CA GLY A 250 -8.10 2.40 -8.04
C GLY A 250 -6.68 2.85 -8.42
N ASN A 251 -5.69 2.48 -7.61
CA ASN A 251 -4.28 2.70 -7.95
C ASN A 251 -3.88 1.96 -9.24
N SER A 252 -4.38 0.75 -9.44
CA SER A 252 -4.13 -0.04 -10.67
C SER A 252 -4.67 0.64 -11.93
N GLY A 253 -5.87 1.24 -11.85
CA GLY A 253 -6.47 1.97 -12.96
C GLY A 253 -5.68 3.23 -13.32
N VAL A 254 -5.27 4.03 -12.32
CA VAL A 254 -4.39 5.19 -12.56
C VAL A 254 -3.06 4.74 -13.15
N ALA A 255 -2.44 3.67 -12.62
CA ALA A 255 -1.21 3.12 -13.16
C ALA A 255 -1.36 2.68 -14.63
N ALA A 256 -2.44 1.97 -14.95
CA ALA A 256 -2.72 1.56 -16.34
C ALA A 256 -2.88 2.74 -17.28
N SER A 257 -3.61 3.78 -16.87
CA SER A 257 -3.84 4.98 -17.67
C SER A 257 -2.55 5.77 -17.90
N VAL A 258 -1.72 5.97 -16.86
CA VAL A 258 -0.41 6.63 -17.02
C VAL A 258 0.48 5.84 -17.97
N LYS A 259 0.53 4.51 -17.81
CA LYS A 259 1.38 3.63 -18.64
C LYS A 259 0.99 3.68 -20.12
N SER A 260 -0.30 3.74 -20.42
CA SER A 260 -0.81 3.72 -21.80
C SER A 260 -0.90 5.10 -22.45
N THR A 261 -0.78 6.19 -21.68
CA THR A 261 -0.95 7.57 -22.20
C THR A 261 0.40 8.31 -22.20
N PRO A 262 1.07 8.48 -23.33
CA PRO A 262 2.26 9.32 -23.43
C PRO A 262 1.98 10.75 -22.94
N TYR A 263 2.97 11.37 -22.33
CA TYR A 263 2.91 12.73 -21.77
C TYR A 263 1.91 12.91 -20.63
N SER A 264 1.54 11.82 -19.96
CA SER A 264 0.67 11.89 -18.78
C SER A 264 1.45 11.94 -17.47
N ILE A 265 0.77 12.40 -16.43
CA ILE A 265 1.18 12.37 -15.03
C ILE A 265 -0.02 11.97 -14.17
N GLY A 266 0.20 11.10 -13.21
CA GLY A 266 -0.80 10.68 -12.23
C GLY A 266 -0.17 10.41 -10.87
N TYR A 267 -0.98 10.15 -9.87
CA TYR A 267 -0.50 9.80 -8.53
C TYR A 267 -0.96 8.39 -8.16
N VAL A 268 -0.02 7.60 -7.67
CA VAL A 268 -0.25 6.22 -7.22
C VAL A 268 0.60 5.94 -5.98
N GLU A 269 0.20 4.96 -5.19
CA GLU A 269 1.03 4.45 -4.12
C GLU A 269 2.33 3.85 -4.70
N LEU A 270 3.44 3.95 -3.93
CA LEU A 270 4.79 3.63 -4.38
C LEU A 270 4.94 2.20 -4.91
N ALA A 271 4.28 1.20 -4.32
CA ALA A 271 4.34 -0.19 -4.80
C ALA A 271 3.87 -0.31 -6.25
N TYR A 272 2.82 0.42 -6.63
CA TYR A 272 2.33 0.42 -8.01
C TYR A 272 3.32 1.07 -8.98
N ALA A 273 4.00 2.13 -8.54
CA ALA A 273 5.05 2.76 -9.35
C ALA A 273 6.23 1.81 -9.59
N LEU A 274 6.67 1.11 -8.54
CA LEU A 274 7.75 0.13 -8.61
C LEU A 274 7.38 -1.08 -9.48
N GLN A 275 6.20 -1.66 -9.28
CA GLN A 275 5.72 -2.82 -10.05
C GLN A 275 5.54 -2.53 -11.53
N ASN A 276 5.23 -1.29 -11.89
CA ASN A 276 5.07 -0.87 -13.28
C ASN A 276 6.34 -0.28 -13.90
N ASN A 277 7.45 -0.19 -13.14
CA ASN A 277 8.71 0.45 -13.54
C ASN A 277 8.51 1.89 -14.00
N PHE A 278 7.68 2.65 -13.30
CA PHE A 278 7.43 4.05 -13.64
C PHE A 278 8.64 4.94 -13.32
N THR A 279 8.77 5.99 -14.12
CA THR A 279 9.48 7.20 -13.74
C THR A 279 8.57 8.05 -12.83
N PHE A 280 9.14 8.65 -11.79
CA PHE A 280 8.40 9.50 -10.86
C PHE A 280 9.22 10.71 -10.42
N ALA A 281 8.51 11.75 -9.99
CA ALA A 281 9.10 13.03 -9.63
C ALA A 281 9.84 13.00 -8.29
N ALA A 282 10.86 13.85 -8.18
CA ALA A 282 11.39 14.31 -6.90
C ALA A 282 10.58 15.54 -6.46
N VAL A 283 9.93 15.45 -5.31
CA VAL A 283 9.03 16.48 -4.80
C VAL A 283 9.77 17.35 -3.77
N LYS A 284 9.61 18.67 -3.90
CA LYS A 284 10.19 19.63 -2.95
C LYS A 284 9.42 19.55 -1.62
N ASN A 285 10.14 19.27 -0.55
CA ASN A 285 9.59 19.16 0.81
C ASN A 285 9.59 20.50 1.56
N ALA A 286 9.08 20.52 2.79
CA ALA A 286 9.01 21.70 3.65
C ALA A 286 10.40 22.32 3.96
N ALA A 287 11.47 21.54 3.94
CA ALA A 287 12.85 22.01 4.09
C ALA A 287 13.46 22.58 2.80
N GLY A 288 12.71 22.60 1.69
CA GLY A 288 13.17 23.11 0.39
C GLY A 288 14.02 22.12 -0.42
N VAL A 289 14.13 20.86 0.01
CA VAL A 289 14.91 19.81 -0.65
C VAL A 289 14.01 18.99 -1.57
N TYR A 290 14.51 18.60 -2.75
CA TYR A 290 13.81 17.68 -3.66
C TYR A 290 14.09 16.24 -3.25
N VAL A 291 13.06 15.52 -2.86
CA VAL A 291 13.15 14.17 -2.28
C VAL A 291 12.37 13.18 -3.15
N LEU A 292 12.99 12.03 -3.43
CA LEU A 292 12.31 10.90 -4.08
C LEU A 292 11.52 10.09 -3.05
N PRO A 293 10.40 9.48 -3.44
CA PRO A 293 9.67 8.52 -2.61
C PRO A 293 10.50 7.23 -2.47
N THR A 294 11.02 7.02 -1.28
CA THR A 294 11.75 5.81 -0.87
C THR A 294 11.29 5.38 0.51
N LEU A 295 11.57 4.14 0.90
CA LEU A 295 11.25 3.70 2.26
C LEU A 295 11.86 4.63 3.32
N ALA A 296 13.12 5.03 3.13
CA ALA A 296 13.82 5.91 4.06
C ALA A 296 13.19 7.32 4.13
N SER A 297 12.79 7.90 2.99
CA SER A 297 12.23 9.24 2.97
C SER A 297 10.78 9.30 3.48
N VAL A 298 9.98 8.26 3.24
CA VAL A 298 8.64 8.10 3.81
C VAL A 298 8.72 7.85 5.32
N ALA A 299 9.66 7.02 5.77
CA ALA A 299 9.91 6.81 7.20
C ALA A 299 10.38 8.09 7.90
N ALA A 300 11.24 8.87 7.25
CA ALA A 300 11.70 10.16 7.78
C ALA A 300 10.53 11.15 7.95
N ASP A 301 9.61 11.20 6.99
CA ASP A 301 8.41 12.03 7.08
C ASP A 301 7.53 11.61 8.27
N ALA A 302 7.19 10.33 8.37
CA ALA A 302 6.37 9.76 9.44
C ALA A 302 6.98 9.93 10.84
N SER A 303 8.30 10.02 10.97
CA SER A 303 8.99 10.17 12.25
C SER A 303 8.77 11.53 12.91
N HIS A 304 8.32 12.54 12.16
CA HIS A 304 8.07 13.88 12.67
C HIS A 304 6.68 14.03 13.34
N ASP A 305 5.76 13.09 13.14
CA ASP A 305 4.50 13.05 13.90
C ASP A 305 4.37 11.70 14.63
N PRO A 306 4.92 11.58 15.85
CA PRO A 306 4.83 10.34 16.63
C PRO A 306 3.45 10.15 17.28
N ASN A 307 2.57 11.16 17.26
CA ASN A 307 1.27 11.16 17.94
C ASN A 307 0.09 10.97 16.98
N VAL A 308 0.28 10.16 15.94
CA VAL A 308 -0.76 9.81 14.98
C VAL A 308 -1.91 9.10 15.69
N THR A 309 -3.13 9.52 15.37
CA THR A 309 -4.40 8.92 15.84
C THR A 309 -5.40 8.94 14.68
N SER A 310 -6.57 8.31 14.87
CA SER A 310 -7.65 8.40 13.88
C SER A 310 -8.25 9.81 13.71
N THR A 311 -7.92 10.75 14.57
CA THR A 311 -8.34 12.18 14.49
C THR A 311 -7.19 13.12 14.17
N ASN A 312 -5.94 12.71 14.38
CA ASN A 312 -4.72 13.39 13.98
C ASN A 312 -3.87 12.41 13.17
N PHE A 313 -4.15 12.27 11.88
CA PHE A 313 -3.58 11.21 11.03
C PHE A 313 -2.77 11.72 9.85
N SER A 314 -2.85 13.01 9.53
CA SER A 314 -2.13 13.56 8.38
C SER A 314 -0.66 13.77 8.71
N ILE A 315 0.19 13.14 7.90
CA ILE A 315 1.65 13.30 7.97
C ILE A 315 2.20 13.96 6.70
N VAL A 316 1.35 14.65 5.91
CA VAL A 316 1.82 15.30 4.70
C VAL A 316 2.70 16.51 5.02
N ASN A 317 3.75 16.70 4.21
CA ASN A 317 4.65 17.86 4.24
C ASN A 317 5.31 18.11 5.62
N GLN A 318 5.70 17.06 6.32
CA GLN A 318 6.40 17.15 7.59
C GLN A 318 7.78 17.79 7.41
N PRO A 319 8.36 18.42 8.47
CA PRO A 319 9.68 19.02 8.42
C PRO A 319 10.78 17.99 8.16
N GLY A 320 12.01 18.43 7.93
CA GLY A 320 13.19 17.58 7.73
C GLY A 320 13.65 17.49 6.29
N THR A 321 14.96 17.49 6.09
CA THR A 321 15.58 17.51 4.75
C THR A 321 15.41 16.18 4.00
N ALA A 322 15.15 15.08 4.71
CA ALA A 322 14.96 13.75 4.14
C ALA A 322 13.48 13.36 3.98
N SER A 323 12.52 14.13 4.52
CA SER A 323 11.10 13.82 4.53
C SER A 323 10.49 13.87 3.13
N TYR A 324 9.83 12.79 2.70
CA TYR A 324 9.06 12.78 1.47
C TYR A 324 7.64 13.30 1.75
N PRO A 325 7.19 14.39 1.09
CA PRO A 325 6.07 15.18 1.61
C PRO A 325 4.67 14.62 1.31
N ILE A 326 4.55 13.50 0.57
CA ILE A 326 3.26 12.92 0.20
C ILE A 326 3.18 11.49 0.74
N ALA A 327 3.02 11.36 2.04
CA ALA A 327 2.96 10.09 2.75
C ALA A 327 1.70 9.99 3.62
N GLY A 328 1.29 8.78 3.97
CA GLY A 328 0.13 8.56 4.81
C GLY A 328 0.00 7.12 5.30
N TYR A 329 -0.82 6.95 6.32
CA TYR A 329 -1.21 5.67 6.88
C TYR A 329 -2.49 5.16 6.23
N SER A 330 -2.64 3.84 6.19
CA SER A 330 -3.92 3.17 6.00
C SER A 330 -4.41 2.57 7.31
N TRP A 331 -5.72 2.30 7.38
CA TRP A 331 -6.42 1.93 8.60
C TRP A 331 -7.41 0.81 8.31
N ALA A 332 -7.34 -0.27 9.07
CA ALA A 332 -8.41 -1.27 9.11
C ALA A 332 -9.55 -0.76 9.99
N LEU A 333 -10.77 -0.92 9.51
CA LEU A 333 -12.01 -0.48 10.15
C LEU A 333 -12.74 -1.72 10.67
N ILE A 334 -12.91 -1.83 11.98
CA ILE A 334 -13.58 -2.98 12.61
C ILE A 334 -14.63 -2.53 13.63
N ALA A 335 -15.63 -3.36 13.86
CA ALA A 335 -16.60 -3.13 14.92
C ALA A 335 -15.92 -3.24 16.30
N MET A 336 -16.24 -2.36 17.23
CA MET A 336 -15.77 -2.47 18.61
C MET A 336 -16.39 -3.69 19.28
N LYS A 337 -17.70 -3.91 19.09
CA LYS A 337 -18.39 -5.12 19.50
C LYS A 337 -18.59 -6.04 18.29
N GLN A 338 -17.91 -7.15 18.29
CA GLN A 338 -17.87 -8.12 17.21
C GLN A 338 -19.08 -9.07 17.23
N PRO A 339 -19.58 -9.55 16.07
CA PRO A 339 -20.86 -10.28 15.98
C PRO A 339 -20.79 -11.74 16.45
N ASN A 340 -19.63 -12.40 16.39
CA ASN A 340 -19.46 -13.76 16.90
C ASN A 340 -18.06 -13.98 17.49
N ASP A 341 -17.89 -15.01 18.34
CA ASP A 341 -16.65 -15.19 19.09
C ASP A 341 -15.52 -15.79 18.25
N THR A 342 -15.78 -16.81 17.43
CA THR A 342 -14.71 -17.54 16.73
C THR A 342 -14.14 -16.74 15.56
N THR A 343 -14.98 -16.32 14.61
CA THR A 343 -14.54 -15.55 13.43
C THR A 343 -13.93 -14.21 13.85
N SER A 344 -14.53 -13.57 14.87
CA SER A 344 -14.06 -12.28 15.36
C SER A 344 -12.73 -12.39 16.07
N LYS A 345 -12.51 -13.42 16.87
CA LYS A 345 -11.21 -13.67 17.48
C LYS A 345 -10.13 -13.87 16.43
N SER A 346 -10.43 -14.66 15.38
CA SER A 346 -9.52 -14.88 14.27
C SER A 346 -9.23 -13.58 13.49
N LEU A 347 -10.24 -12.73 13.27
CA LEU A 347 -10.05 -11.42 12.66
C LEU A 347 -9.06 -10.55 13.47
N ILE A 348 -9.29 -10.44 14.77
CA ILE A 348 -8.45 -9.60 15.64
C ILE A 348 -7.01 -10.14 15.66
N GLN A 349 -6.82 -11.46 15.75
CA GLN A 349 -5.49 -12.08 15.72
C GLN A 349 -4.77 -11.88 14.38
N VAL A 350 -5.48 -12.01 13.25
CA VAL A 350 -4.90 -11.73 11.92
C VAL A 350 -4.46 -10.27 11.80
N LEU A 351 -5.27 -9.33 12.28
CA LEU A 351 -4.93 -7.91 12.23
C LEU A 351 -3.79 -7.55 13.20
N ASP A 352 -3.73 -8.18 14.38
CA ASP A 352 -2.61 -8.01 15.31
C ASP A 352 -1.31 -8.51 14.67
N TRP A 353 -1.32 -9.74 14.12
CA TRP A 353 -0.17 -10.27 13.38
C TRP A 353 0.22 -9.38 12.17
N MET A 354 -0.78 -8.86 11.43
CA MET A 354 -0.54 -8.00 10.27
C MET A 354 0.20 -6.71 10.63
N THR A 355 -0.07 -6.15 11.81
CA THR A 355 0.43 -4.83 12.20
C THR A 355 1.77 -4.87 12.95
N HIS A 356 2.38 -6.04 13.14
CA HIS A 356 3.61 -6.19 13.92
C HIS A 356 4.81 -6.66 13.08
N THR A 357 6.00 -6.21 13.50
CA THR A 357 7.30 -6.75 13.06
C THR A 357 7.43 -8.21 13.52
N GLY A 358 7.97 -9.09 12.68
CA GLY A 358 7.93 -10.53 12.88
C GLY A 358 6.67 -11.19 12.32
N GLY A 359 5.69 -10.39 11.94
CA GLY A 359 4.44 -10.78 11.28
C GLY A 359 4.27 -10.13 9.90
N GLY A 360 3.10 -9.54 9.66
CA GLY A 360 2.74 -8.95 8.38
C GLY A 360 3.64 -7.79 7.95
N GLN A 361 4.16 -7.00 8.89
CA GLN A 361 5.04 -5.88 8.59
C GLN A 361 6.38 -6.28 7.96
N ASP A 362 6.82 -7.52 8.15
CA ASP A 362 8.03 -8.04 7.49
C ASP A 362 7.84 -8.20 5.96
N GLN A 363 6.60 -8.22 5.48
CA GLN A 363 6.28 -8.27 4.06
C GLN A 363 6.37 -6.91 3.36
N ALA A 364 6.25 -5.81 4.12
CA ALA A 364 6.13 -4.45 3.63
C ALA A 364 7.35 -3.96 2.81
N PRO A 365 8.61 -4.08 3.28
CA PRO A 365 9.77 -3.47 2.60
C PRO A 365 9.98 -3.95 1.18
N SER A 366 9.76 -5.23 0.92
CA SER A 366 9.96 -5.84 -0.41
C SER A 366 8.97 -5.34 -1.48
N LEU A 367 7.92 -4.66 -1.06
CA LEU A 367 6.88 -4.10 -1.93
C LEU A 367 6.97 -2.57 -2.04
N GLY A 368 7.80 -1.91 -1.24
CA GLY A 368 7.91 -0.45 -1.23
C GLY A 368 7.13 0.23 -0.11
N TYR A 369 6.61 -0.52 0.87
CA TYR A 369 5.97 0.04 2.08
C TYR A 369 6.95 0.14 3.23
N VAL A 370 6.78 1.15 4.05
CA VAL A 370 7.52 1.30 5.31
C VAL A 370 6.87 0.44 6.38
N PRO A 371 7.61 -0.43 7.09
CA PRO A 371 7.07 -1.08 8.28
C PRO A 371 6.57 -0.03 9.28
N LEU A 372 5.44 -0.30 9.90
CA LEU A 372 4.89 0.60 10.91
C LEU A 372 5.93 0.90 12.00
N PRO A 373 6.15 2.16 12.37
CA PRO A 373 6.99 2.51 13.54
C PRO A 373 6.48 1.82 14.82
N ALA A 374 7.39 1.54 15.75
CA ALA A 374 7.06 0.78 16.97
C ALA A 374 5.92 1.39 17.80
N ASN A 375 5.85 2.73 17.89
CA ASN A 375 4.76 3.43 18.56
C ASN A 375 3.42 3.24 17.83
N ILE A 376 3.42 3.12 16.51
CA ILE A 376 2.22 2.89 15.71
C ILE A 376 1.79 1.41 15.78
N GLN A 377 2.73 0.46 15.83
CA GLN A 377 2.43 -0.94 16.14
C GLN A 377 1.78 -1.07 17.54
N ALA A 378 2.32 -0.35 18.53
CA ALA A 378 1.73 -0.30 19.87
C ALA A 378 0.31 0.32 19.86
N LEU A 379 0.08 1.39 19.08
CA LEU A 379 -1.25 1.98 18.89
C LEU A 379 -2.21 0.98 18.25
N ALA A 380 -1.78 0.26 17.20
CA ALA A 380 -2.59 -0.76 16.53
C ALA A 380 -3.05 -1.82 17.54
N ARG A 381 -2.11 -2.40 18.31
CA ARG A 381 -2.43 -3.39 19.34
C ARG A 381 -3.34 -2.84 20.43
N GLN A 382 -3.07 -1.66 20.95
CA GLN A 382 -3.93 -1.01 21.96
C GLN A 382 -5.36 -0.78 21.45
N THR A 383 -5.50 -0.48 20.15
CA THR A 383 -6.79 -0.33 19.51
C THR A 383 -7.49 -1.68 19.40
N LEU A 384 -6.79 -2.73 18.95
CA LEU A 384 -7.34 -4.09 18.85
C LEU A 384 -7.76 -4.68 20.20
N LEU A 385 -7.05 -4.37 21.28
CA LEU A 385 -7.41 -4.80 22.65
C LEU A 385 -8.76 -4.26 23.13
N GLN A 386 -9.34 -3.24 22.49
CA GLN A 386 -10.67 -2.70 22.80
C GLN A 386 -11.78 -3.52 22.14
N ALA A 387 -11.46 -4.40 21.19
CA ALA A 387 -12.47 -5.24 20.55
C ALA A 387 -13.00 -6.31 21.51
N THR A 388 -14.31 -6.44 21.56
CA THR A 388 -15.00 -7.45 22.39
C THR A 388 -15.90 -8.35 21.54
N GLY A 389 -16.09 -9.58 21.97
CA GLY A 389 -17.09 -10.48 21.42
C GLY A 389 -18.52 -10.09 21.81
N PRO A 390 -19.55 -10.87 21.41
CA PRO A 390 -20.97 -10.56 21.61
C PRO A 390 -21.34 -10.31 23.05
N ASN A 391 -20.77 -11.02 23.99
CA ASN A 391 -21.08 -10.95 25.43
C ASN A 391 -19.97 -10.28 26.24
N GLY A 392 -19.16 -9.42 25.60
CA GLY A 392 -18.01 -8.80 26.25
C GLY A 392 -16.79 -9.73 26.36
N ALA A 393 -16.79 -10.86 25.63
CA ALA A 393 -15.65 -11.77 25.62
C ALA A 393 -14.38 -11.08 25.13
N VAL A 394 -13.25 -11.33 25.80
CA VAL A 394 -11.94 -10.83 25.39
C VAL A 394 -11.48 -11.59 24.13
N LEU A 395 -11.17 -10.86 23.05
CA LEU A 395 -10.75 -11.43 21.77
C LEU A 395 -9.22 -11.48 21.63
N LEU A 396 -8.52 -10.53 22.27
CA LEU A 396 -7.06 -10.45 22.29
C LEU A 396 -6.61 -10.27 23.73
N THR A 397 -5.61 -11.04 24.17
CA THR A 397 -5.04 -10.93 25.52
C THR A 397 -3.85 -9.97 25.54
N LYS A 398 -3.64 -9.30 26.72
CA LYS A 398 -2.52 -8.40 26.96
C LYS A 398 -1.19 -9.14 26.97
#